data_fb01e1abef544fb82956f735bb09d148
#
_entry.id   fb01e1abef544fb82956f735bb09d148
#
_cell.length_a   1.000
_cell.length_b   1.000
_cell.length_c   1.000
_cell.angle_alpha   90.00
_cell.angle_beta   90.00
_cell.angle_gamma   90.00
#
_symmetry.space_group_name_H-M   'P 1'
#
loop_
_entity.id
_entity.type
_entity.pdbx_description
1 polymer ?
#
loop_
_entity_poly.entity_id
_entity_poly.type
_entity_poly.pdbx_seq_one_letter_code
_entity_poly.pdbx_strand_id
1 'polypeptide(L)'
;MGRTGLGAVYMGEYTEIERRFFVNGEGDKPWREDGDSTSIRQFYLDKGQLVFSESELIYGGAVIVHLNEEEQVLFQSEKDWTVRVRFRDERTVFTLKGRRTNASAIELEWPIERALGEALVSLEEYPRVEKTRYEWRGSDGMLWEIDEFEGGLLGLVLAEIELQNIEQPVELPEWVQLEITGNRAWSNSNLAYRSSRIILD
;
A
#
# COMPACT_ATOMS: atom_id res chain seq x y z
N MET A 1 -2.64 -5.89 44.63
CA MET A 1 -1.64 -6.21 43.61
C MET A 1 -2.37 -6.93 42.48
N GLY A 2 -2.76 -6.24 41.46
CA GLY A 2 -3.42 -6.78 40.27
C GLY A 2 -2.99 -5.94 39.13
N ARG A 3 -2.05 -6.43 38.33
CA ARG A 3 -1.77 -5.90 36.96
C ARG A 3 -2.97 -6.32 36.11
N THR A 4 -3.88 -5.40 35.88
CA THR A 4 -4.87 -5.50 34.83
C THR A 4 -4.11 -5.46 33.52
N GLY A 5 -4.11 -6.61 32.82
CA GLY A 5 -3.59 -6.70 31.47
C GLY A 5 -4.33 -5.72 30.57
N LEU A 6 -3.59 -4.84 29.93
CA LEU A 6 -4.04 -4.14 28.73
C LEU A 6 -4.48 -5.21 27.75
N GLY A 7 -5.77 -5.19 27.42
CA GLY A 7 -6.37 -6.15 26.50
C GLY A 7 -5.55 -6.23 25.23
N ALA A 8 -5.40 -7.45 24.72
CA ALA A 8 -4.84 -7.68 23.41
C ALA A 8 -5.69 -6.85 22.41
N VAL A 9 -5.14 -5.75 21.95
CA VAL A 9 -5.69 -4.98 20.84
C VAL A 9 -5.87 -5.98 19.70
N TYR A 10 -7.04 -6.03 19.10
CA TYR A 10 -7.32 -6.83 17.91
C TYR A 10 -6.50 -6.25 16.75
N MET A 11 -5.22 -6.60 16.67
CA MET A 11 -4.31 -6.13 15.63
C MET A 11 -4.68 -6.67 14.23
N GLY A 12 -5.63 -7.60 14.14
CA GLY A 12 -5.99 -8.27 12.89
C GLY A 12 -6.59 -7.34 11.82
N GLU A 13 -7.32 -6.31 12.22
CA GLU A 13 -7.98 -5.40 11.26
C GLU A 13 -7.03 -4.39 10.62
N TYR A 14 -5.94 -4.05 11.32
CA TYR A 14 -4.95 -3.06 10.88
C TYR A 14 -3.60 -3.68 10.50
N THR A 15 -3.53 -5.00 10.40
CA THR A 15 -2.32 -5.72 10.03
C THR A 15 -2.49 -6.39 8.69
N GLU A 16 -1.78 -5.88 7.69
CA GLU A 16 -1.70 -6.48 6.37
C GLU A 16 -0.58 -7.53 6.36
N ILE A 17 -0.89 -8.73 5.88
CA ILE A 17 0.08 -9.82 5.65
C ILE A 17 0.02 -10.15 4.17
N GLU A 18 1.08 -9.88 3.43
CA GLU A 18 1.12 -10.12 1.99
C GLU A 18 2.39 -10.85 1.57
N ARG A 19 2.28 -11.64 0.51
CA ARG A 19 3.44 -12.12 -0.26
C ARG A 19 3.49 -11.40 -1.60
N ARG A 20 4.70 -11.12 -2.07
CA ARG A 20 4.95 -10.37 -3.30
C ARG A 20 5.90 -11.09 -4.21
N PHE A 21 5.66 -11.02 -5.52
CA PHE A 21 6.38 -11.77 -6.52
C PHE A 21 6.67 -10.94 -7.76
N PHE A 22 7.76 -11.25 -8.46
CA PHE A 22 7.90 -10.91 -9.86
C PHE A 22 6.99 -11.79 -10.70
N VAL A 23 6.49 -11.19 -11.79
CA VAL A 23 5.63 -11.84 -12.76
C VAL A 23 6.33 -11.86 -14.12
N ASN A 24 6.18 -12.94 -14.86
CA ASN A 24 6.62 -12.99 -16.24
C ASN A 24 5.73 -12.07 -17.10
N GLY A 25 6.27 -10.91 -17.46
CA GLY A 25 5.60 -9.94 -18.33
C GLY A 25 5.59 -10.32 -19.81
N GLU A 26 6.33 -11.38 -20.18
CA GLU A 26 6.39 -11.94 -21.53
C GLU A 26 5.56 -13.22 -21.57
N GLY A 27 4.61 -13.35 -22.47
CA GLY A 27 3.74 -14.53 -22.59
C GLY A 27 2.29 -14.25 -22.22
N ASP A 28 1.56 -15.32 -21.94
CA ASP A 28 0.13 -15.25 -21.63
C ASP A 28 -0.13 -14.47 -20.33
N LYS A 29 -1.12 -13.62 -20.36
CA LYS A 29 -1.52 -12.74 -19.25
C LYS A 29 -2.98 -13.01 -18.88
N PRO A 30 -3.27 -14.15 -18.24
CA PRO A 30 -4.66 -14.56 -17.96
C PRO A 30 -5.39 -13.51 -17.11
N TRP A 31 -4.69 -12.76 -16.28
CA TRP A 31 -5.30 -11.69 -15.50
C TRP A 31 -5.89 -10.56 -16.32
N ARG A 32 -5.45 -10.37 -17.58
CA ARG A 32 -6.01 -9.35 -18.48
C ARG A 32 -7.34 -9.79 -19.13
N GLU A 33 -7.56 -11.08 -19.23
CA GLU A 33 -8.76 -11.66 -19.85
C GLU A 33 -9.88 -11.86 -18.82
N ASP A 34 -9.52 -12.40 -17.64
CA ASP A 34 -10.46 -12.82 -16.62
C ASP A 34 -10.49 -11.93 -15.38
N GLY A 35 -9.60 -10.93 -15.29
CA GLY A 35 -9.48 -10.05 -14.13
C GLY A 35 -10.14 -8.69 -14.32
N ASP A 36 -10.65 -8.14 -13.22
CA ASP A 36 -11.10 -6.75 -13.16
C ASP A 36 -9.88 -5.83 -13.11
N SER A 37 -9.85 -4.78 -13.94
CA SER A 37 -8.75 -3.83 -14.00
C SER A 37 -9.10 -2.47 -13.43
N THR A 38 -8.13 -1.84 -12.77
CA THR A 38 -8.27 -0.52 -12.15
C THR A 38 -6.99 0.30 -12.37
N SER A 39 -7.12 1.54 -12.82
CA SER A 39 -5.99 2.48 -12.89
C SER A 39 -5.69 3.05 -11.50
N ILE A 40 -4.42 3.03 -11.11
CA ILE A 40 -3.96 3.51 -9.80
C ILE A 40 -2.85 4.54 -10.00
N ARG A 41 -3.02 5.71 -9.39
CA ARG A 41 -1.95 6.68 -9.16
C ARG A 41 -1.75 6.81 -7.66
N GLN A 42 -0.52 6.62 -7.18
CA GLN A 42 -0.23 6.76 -5.75
C GLN A 42 1.03 7.59 -5.52
N PHE A 43 0.91 8.52 -4.60
CA PHE A 43 1.90 9.52 -4.25
C PHE A 43 2.43 9.26 -2.84
N TYR A 44 3.72 9.45 -2.65
CA TYR A 44 4.40 9.27 -1.37
C TYR A 44 4.79 10.63 -0.82
N LEU A 45 4.07 11.06 0.21
CA LEU A 45 4.12 12.39 0.77
C LEU A 45 5.24 12.50 1.83
N ASP A 46 5.70 13.74 2.08
CA ASP A 46 6.69 13.99 3.13
C ASP A 46 6.08 13.83 4.52
N LYS A 47 6.54 12.81 5.25
CA LYS A 47 6.08 12.56 6.62
C LYS A 47 6.35 13.70 7.59
N GLY A 48 7.27 14.61 7.28
CA GLY A 48 7.56 15.79 8.07
C GLY A 48 6.39 16.78 8.16
N GLN A 49 5.44 16.70 7.23
CA GLN A 49 4.22 17.53 7.24
C GLN A 49 3.05 16.89 7.99
N LEU A 50 3.21 15.65 8.50
CA LEU A 50 2.19 14.94 9.26
C LEU A 50 2.20 15.43 10.71
N VAL A 51 1.05 15.88 11.19
CA VAL A 51 0.85 16.36 12.56
C VAL A 51 -0.31 15.60 13.18
N PHE A 52 -0.17 15.22 14.43
CA PHE A 52 -1.24 14.66 15.24
C PHE A 52 -1.51 15.59 16.43
N SER A 53 -2.71 16.06 16.58
CA SER A 53 -3.13 16.98 17.64
C SER A 53 -4.52 16.60 18.16
N GLU A 54 -4.62 16.41 19.47
CA GLU A 54 -5.85 15.95 20.14
C GLU A 54 -6.29 14.58 19.63
N SER A 55 -7.16 14.49 18.66
CA SER A 55 -7.54 13.25 17.94
C SER A 55 -7.44 13.42 16.42
N GLU A 56 -6.97 14.58 15.96
CA GLU A 56 -6.90 14.91 14.55
C GLU A 56 -5.58 14.52 13.92
N LEU A 57 -5.65 13.82 12.81
CA LEU A 57 -4.54 13.63 11.90
C LEU A 57 -4.56 14.75 10.85
N ILE A 58 -3.51 15.53 10.82
CA ILE A 58 -3.40 16.73 9.98
C ILE A 58 -2.23 16.55 9.03
N TYR A 59 -2.40 16.92 7.76
CA TYR A 59 -1.32 16.97 6.78
C TYR A 59 -1.38 18.28 5.97
N GLY A 60 -0.24 18.98 5.85
CA GLY A 60 -0.18 20.24 5.12
C GLY A 60 -1.17 21.31 5.61
N GLY A 61 -1.56 21.27 6.89
CA GLY A 61 -2.54 22.15 7.50
C GLY A 61 -4.01 21.75 7.30
N ALA A 62 -4.29 20.68 6.55
CA ALA A 62 -5.64 20.14 6.39
C ALA A 62 -5.90 18.98 7.34
N VAL A 63 -7.06 18.96 8.00
CA VAL A 63 -7.51 17.82 8.79
C VAL A 63 -7.87 16.68 7.83
N ILE A 64 -7.22 15.53 7.99
CA ILE A 64 -7.47 14.34 7.19
C ILE A 64 -8.59 13.51 7.80
N VAL A 65 -8.49 13.23 9.10
CA VAL A 65 -9.41 12.36 9.82
C VAL A 65 -9.31 12.60 11.33
N HIS A 66 -10.38 12.26 12.06
CA HIS A 66 -10.33 12.10 13.52
C HIS A 66 -10.08 10.64 13.85
N LEU A 67 -8.95 10.34 14.48
CA LEU A 67 -8.58 8.99 14.88
C LEU A 67 -9.42 8.52 16.07
N ASN A 68 -9.95 7.31 16.00
CA ASN A 68 -10.55 6.64 17.15
C ASN A 68 -9.47 6.21 18.17
N GLU A 69 -9.85 5.74 19.34
CA GLU A 69 -8.91 5.38 20.42
C GLU A 69 -7.91 4.29 20.00
N GLU A 70 -8.33 3.31 19.22
CA GLU A 70 -7.48 2.22 18.75
C GLU A 70 -6.46 2.72 17.71
N GLU A 71 -6.91 3.52 16.73
CA GLU A 71 -6.05 4.15 15.73
C GLU A 71 -5.01 5.08 16.37
N GLN A 72 -5.39 5.82 17.43
CA GLN A 72 -4.45 6.67 18.17
C GLN A 72 -3.34 5.84 18.82
N VAL A 73 -3.69 4.71 19.45
CA VAL A 73 -2.72 3.78 20.05
C VAL A 73 -1.78 3.22 18.99
N LEU A 74 -2.32 2.79 17.83
CA LEU A 74 -1.53 2.27 16.73
C LEU A 74 -0.62 3.34 16.13
N PHE A 75 -1.16 4.55 15.90
CA PHE A 75 -0.39 5.67 15.39
C PHE A 75 0.80 6.01 16.29
N GLN A 76 0.61 6.02 17.61
CA GLN A 76 1.66 6.30 18.59
C GLN A 76 2.66 5.16 18.77
N SER A 77 2.27 3.93 18.48
CA SER A 77 3.13 2.74 18.60
C SER A 77 4.17 2.65 17.48
N GLU A 78 3.88 3.20 16.30
CA GLU A 78 4.76 3.21 15.14
C GLU A 78 5.45 4.59 15.02
N LYS A 79 6.72 4.57 14.67
CA LYS A 79 7.55 5.80 14.57
C LYS A 79 7.94 6.17 13.16
N ASP A 80 7.81 5.24 12.23
CA ASP A 80 8.31 5.42 10.87
C ASP A 80 7.20 5.16 9.85
N TRP A 81 6.27 6.11 9.78
CA TRP A 81 5.17 6.06 8.84
C TRP A 81 5.61 6.41 7.41
N THR A 82 5.12 5.63 6.46
CA THR A 82 5.05 6.01 5.05
C THR A 82 3.68 6.65 4.82
N VAL A 83 3.66 7.90 4.38
CA VAL A 83 2.42 8.65 4.09
C VAL A 83 2.11 8.52 2.60
N ARG A 84 0.89 8.12 2.26
CA ARG A 84 0.48 7.87 0.87
C ARG A 84 -0.91 8.43 0.59
N VAL A 85 -1.07 9.04 -0.58
CA VAL A 85 -2.38 9.30 -1.19
C VAL A 85 -2.50 8.43 -2.44
N ARG A 86 -3.58 7.66 -2.53
CA ARG A 86 -3.87 6.77 -3.65
C ARG A 86 -5.20 7.12 -4.30
N PHE A 87 -5.16 7.36 -5.60
CA PHE A 87 -6.34 7.49 -6.45
C PHE A 87 -6.57 6.16 -7.15
N ARG A 88 -7.75 5.60 -6.99
CA ARG A 88 -8.20 4.36 -7.61
C ARG A 88 -9.62 4.59 -8.15
N ASP A 89 -9.77 4.73 -9.45
CA ASP A 89 -11.02 5.17 -10.09
C ASP A 89 -11.60 6.42 -9.41
N GLU A 90 -12.82 6.32 -8.86
CA GLU A 90 -13.47 7.41 -8.13
C GLU A 90 -13.06 7.50 -6.65
N ARG A 91 -12.32 6.52 -6.15
CA ARG A 91 -11.92 6.47 -4.74
C ARG A 91 -10.57 7.15 -4.53
N THR A 92 -10.48 7.89 -3.44
CA THR A 92 -9.23 8.47 -2.97
C THR A 92 -9.02 8.07 -1.53
N VAL A 93 -7.83 7.53 -1.24
CA VAL A 93 -7.49 6.98 0.08
C VAL A 93 -6.21 7.62 0.58
N PHE A 94 -6.25 8.11 1.81
CA PHE A 94 -5.08 8.52 2.57
C PHE A 94 -4.64 7.33 3.43
N THR A 95 -3.36 6.98 3.37
CA THR A 95 -2.82 5.81 4.04
C THR A 95 -1.61 6.17 4.87
N LEU A 96 -1.55 5.62 6.08
CA LEU A 96 -0.33 5.52 6.87
C LEU A 96 0.09 4.06 6.94
N LYS A 97 1.25 3.73 6.37
CA LYS A 97 1.81 2.39 6.43
C LYS A 97 3.05 2.39 7.29
N GLY A 98 3.02 1.61 8.37
CA GLY A 98 4.12 1.40 9.28
C GLY A 98 5.26 0.61 8.66
N ARG A 99 6.34 0.47 9.41
CA ARG A 99 7.49 -0.29 8.96
C ARG A 99 7.13 -1.77 8.82
N ARG A 100 7.34 -2.31 7.61
CA ARG A 100 7.15 -3.74 7.34
C ARG A 100 8.18 -4.59 8.09
N THR A 101 7.69 -5.63 8.76
CA THR A 101 8.51 -6.68 9.38
C THR A 101 8.16 -8.00 8.70
N ASN A 102 9.08 -8.54 7.89
CA ASN A 102 8.83 -9.69 7.00
C ASN A 102 7.64 -9.41 6.05
N ALA A 103 6.57 -10.20 6.18
CA ALA A 103 5.36 -10.07 5.37
C ALA A 103 4.32 -9.10 5.95
N SER A 104 4.47 -8.64 7.20
CA SER A 104 3.44 -7.88 7.92
C SER A 104 3.78 -6.41 8.08
N ALA A 105 2.77 -5.53 8.01
CA ALA A 105 2.86 -4.12 8.37
C ALA A 105 1.55 -3.64 8.98
N ILE A 106 1.63 -2.66 9.88
CA ILE A 106 0.44 -1.90 10.31
C ILE A 106 0.06 -0.98 9.16
N GLU A 107 -1.21 -0.95 8.80
CA GLU A 107 -1.74 -0.05 7.78
C GLU A 107 -3.03 0.60 8.29
N LEU A 108 -3.08 1.94 8.25
CA LEU A 108 -4.23 2.74 8.58
C LEU A 108 -4.68 3.44 7.30
N GLU A 109 -5.92 3.22 6.88
CA GLU A 109 -6.47 3.79 5.66
C GLU A 109 -7.79 4.51 5.90
N TRP A 110 -7.90 5.69 5.29
CA TRP A 110 -9.13 6.47 5.36
C TRP A 110 -9.52 6.96 3.96
N PRO A 111 -10.77 6.73 3.54
CA PRO A 111 -11.30 7.37 2.36
C PRO A 111 -11.36 8.89 2.61
N ILE A 112 -10.90 9.66 1.64
CA ILE A 112 -10.96 11.12 1.66
C ILE A 112 -11.63 11.63 0.38
N GLU A 113 -12.14 12.86 0.46
CA GLU A 113 -12.67 13.54 -0.72
C GLU A 113 -11.58 13.70 -1.79
N ARG A 114 -11.91 13.45 -3.06
CA ARG A 114 -10.98 13.56 -4.17
C ARG A 114 -10.33 14.94 -4.25
N ALA A 115 -11.11 16.00 -4.03
CA ALA A 115 -10.60 17.37 -4.03
C ALA A 115 -9.52 17.59 -2.96
N LEU A 116 -9.69 17.00 -1.76
CA LEU A 116 -8.66 17.02 -0.72
C LEU A 116 -7.42 16.28 -1.18
N GLY A 117 -7.57 15.07 -1.72
CA GLY A 117 -6.44 14.29 -2.24
C GLY A 117 -5.63 15.05 -3.29
N GLU A 118 -6.29 15.66 -4.28
CA GLU A 118 -5.64 16.46 -5.32
C GLU A 118 -4.94 17.71 -4.73
N ALA A 119 -5.54 18.36 -3.72
CA ALA A 119 -4.91 19.48 -3.02
C ALA A 119 -3.62 19.03 -2.30
N LEU A 120 -3.65 17.88 -1.60
CA LEU A 120 -2.50 17.36 -0.87
C LEU A 120 -1.33 17.03 -1.80
N VAL A 121 -1.59 16.36 -2.92
CA VAL A 121 -0.53 15.97 -3.87
C VAL A 121 -0.01 17.14 -4.70
N SER A 122 -0.66 18.31 -4.64
CA SER A 122 -0.24 19.54 -5.31
C SER A 122 0.63 20.44 -4.44
N LEU A 123 0.85 20.10 -3.16
CA LEU A 123 1.67 20.91 -2.26
C LEU A 123 3.15 20.93 -2.68
N GLU A 124 3.64 19.82 -3.22
CA GLU A 124 5.03 19.63 -3.66
C GLU A 124 5.11 18.62 -4.81
N GLU A 125 6.27 18.46 -5.41
CA GLU A 125 6.55 17.35 -6.32
C GLU A 125 6.87 16.08 -5.51
N TYR A 126 5.88 15.20 -5.41
CA TYR A 126 6.03 13.94 -4.67
C TYR A 126 6.42 12.77 -5.58
N PRO A 127 7.29 11.86 -5.10
CA PRO A 127 7.53 10.59 -5.75
C PRO A 127 6.21 9.83 -5.93
N ARG A 128 6.01 9.26 -7.13
CA ARG A 128 4.77 8.56 -7.46
C ARG A 128 5.02 7.30 -8.28
N VAL A 129 4.06 6.40 -8.25
CA VAL A 129 3.91 5.31 -9.21
C VAL A 129 2.53 5.37 -9.84
N GLU A 130 2.50 5.00 -11.10
CA GLU A 130 1.30 4.83 -11.91
C GLU A 130 1.28 3.38 -12.39
N LYS A 131 0.12 2.73 -12.31
CA LYS A 131 -0.02 1.32 -12.66
C LYS A 131 -1.46 0.97 -12.97
N THR A 132 -1.65 -0.07 -13.75
CA THR A 132 -2.92 -0.77 -13.87
C THR A 132 -2.86 -2.00 -12.98
N ARG A 133 -3.78 -2.11 -12.02
CA ARG A 133 -3.95 -3.27 -11.15
C ARG A 133 -5.04 -4.16 -11.71
N TYR A 134 -4.74 -5.44 -11.82
CA TYR A 134 -5.70 -6.48 -12.16
C TYR A 134 -5.97 -7.33 -10.92
N GLU A 135 -7.24 -7.57 -10.62
CA GLU A 135 -7.69 -8.49 -9.58
C GLU A 135 -8.08 -9.80 -10.24
N TRP A 136 -7.28 -10.85 -10.04
CA TRP A 136 -7.46 -12.16 -10.66
C TRP A 136 -7.58 -13.26 -9.60
N ARG A 137 -8.50 -14.22 -9.82
CA ARG A 137 -8.68 -15.33 -8.89
C ARG A 137 -7.95 -16.57 -9.36
N GLY A 138 -7.08 -17.09 -8.47
CA GLY A 138 -6.38 -18.35 -8.68
C GLY A 138 -7.32 -19.56 -8.62
N SER A 139 -6.79 -20.72 -8.96
CA SER A 139 -7.50 -22.02 -8.90
C SER A 139 -7.95 -22.39 -7.49
N ASP A 140 -7.23 -21.94 -6.49
CA ASP A 140 -7.53 -22.05 -5.07
C ASP A 140 -8.59 -21.04 -4.57
N GLY A 141 -9.06 -20.15 -5.45
CA GLY A 141 -10.03 -19.09 -5.17
C GLY A 141 -9.42 -17.85 -4.50
N MET A 142 -8.13 -17.84 -4.23
CA MET A 142 -7.45 -16.68 -3.66
C MET A 142 -7.35 -15.54 -4.68
N LEU A 143 -7.43 -14.31 -4.16
CA LEU A 143 -7.34 -13.09 -4.96
C LEU A 143 -5.88 -12.68 -5.11
N TRP A 144 -5.44 -12.59 -6.35
CA TRP A 144 -4.16 -12.03 -6.74
C TRP A 144 -4.34 -10.61 -7.25
N GLU A 145 -3.52 -9.69 -6.78
CA GLU A 145 -3.41 -8.33 -7.28
C GLU A 145 -2.17 -8.23 -8.16
N ILE A 146 -2.35 -8.08 -9.47
CA ILE A 146 -1.26 -7.98 -10.43
C ILE A 146 -1.12 -6.53 -10.87
N ASP A 147 0.01 -5.91 -10.57
CA ASP A 147 0.34 -4.54 -10.88
C ASP A 147 1.22 -4.46 -12.13
N GLU A 148 0.69 -3.95 -13.22
CA GLU A 148 1.46 -3.57 -14.40
C GLU A 148 1.82 -2.09 -14.31
N PHE A 149 3.11 -1.80 -14.13
CA PHE A 149 3.59 -0.44 -13.92
C PHE A 149 3.69 0.34 -15.22
N GLU A 150 3.56 1.66 -15.12
CA GLU A 150 3.56 2.62 -16.21
C GLU A 150 4.71 3.64 -16.08
N GLY A 151 4.86 4.52 -17.09
CA GLY A 151 5.84 5.59 -17.08
C GLY A 151 7.27 5.09 -16.97
N GLY A 152 8.04 5.61 -16.02
CA GLY A 152 9.44 5.23 -15.80
C GLY A 152 9.67 3.80 -15.31
N LEU A 153 8.60 3.08 -14.98
CA LEU A 153 8.63 1.67 -14.55
C LEU A 153 7.96 0.75 -15.57
N LEU A 154 7.71 1.23 -16.78
CA LEU A 154 7.07 0.46 -17.85
C LEU A 154 7.79 -0.88 -18.08
N GLY A 155 7.01 -1.97 -18.13
CA GLY A 155 7.50 -3.34 -18.28
C GLY A 155 7.73 -4.08 -16.98
N LEU A 156 7.74 -3.40 -15.83
CA LEU A 156 7.72 -4.06 -14.53
C LEU A 156 6.32 -4.60 -14.25
N VAL A 157 6.23 -5.87 -13.87
CA VAL A 157 4.99 -6.50 -13.42
C VAL A 157 5.26 -7.18 -12.08
N LEU A 158 4.47 -6.84 -11.06
CA LEU A 158 4.53 -7.45 -9.74
C LEU A 158 3.16 -8.04 -9.39
N ALA A 159 3.15 -9.11 -8.61
CA ALA A 159 1.93 -9.66 -8.06
C ALA A 159 1.99 -9.70 -6.54
N GLU A 160 0.86 -9.44 -5.92
CA GLU A 160 0.65 -9.49 -4.48
C GLU A 160 -0.51 -10.42 -4.17
N ILE A 161 -0.41 -11.10 -3.03
CA ILE A 161 -1.49 -11.90 -2.48
C ILE A 161 -1.56 -11.66 -0.98
N GLU A 162 -2.74 -11.24 -0.50
CA GLU A 162 -2.99 -11.04 0.91
C GLU A 162 -3.32 -12.37 1.60
N LEU A 163 -2.79 -12.54 2.81
CA LEU A 163 -2.93 -13.74 3.60
C LEU A 163 -3.60 -13.44 4.94
N GLN A 164 -4.35 -14.39 5.46
CA GLN A 164 -4.89 -14.32 6.82
C GLN A 164 -3.79 -14.58 7.88
N ASN A 165 -2.79 -15.38 7.53
CA ASN A 165 -1.60 -15.63 8.34
C ASN A 165 -0.42 -16.04 7.44
N ILE A 166 0.80 -15.90 7.96
CA ILE A 166 2.04 -16.14 7.18
C ILE A 166 2.22 -17.61 6.73
N GLU A 167 1.58 -18.55 7.39
CA GLU A 167 1.67 -19.99 7.09
C GLU A 167 0.58 -20.45 6.11
N GLN A 168 -0.30 -19.55 5.69
CA GLN A 168 -1.38 -19.91 4.76
C GLN A 168 -0.80 -20.45 3.45
N PRO A 169 -1.20 -21.66 3.02
CA PRO A 169 -0.75 -22.23 1.76
C PRO A 169 -1.30 -21.42 0.58
N VAL A 170 -0.50 -21.26 -0.45
CA VAL A 170 -0.86 -20.55 -1.69
C VAL A 170 -0.43 -21.41 -2.87
N GLU A 171 -1.34 -21.66 -3.79
CA GLU A 171 -1.01 -22.24 -5.09
C GLU A 171 -0.44 -21.16 -6.00
N LEU A 172 0.84 -21.30 -6.35
CA LEU A 172 1.53 -20.33 -7.21
C LEU A 172 1.16 -20.57 -8.68
N PRO A 173 0.54 -19.59 -9.37
CA PRO A 173 0.31 -19.69 -10.80
C PRO A 173 1.61 -19.79 -11.61
N GLU A 174 1.57 -20.38 -12.81
CA GLU A 174 2.74 -20.61 -13.66
C GLU A 174 3.47 -19.30 -14.09
N TRP A 175 2.74 -18.19 -14.13
CA TRP A 175 3.30 -16.87 -14.46
C TRP A 175 4.03 -16.20 -13.31
N VAL A 176 3.92 -16.70 -12.08
CA VAL A 176 4.69 -16.23 -10.91
C VAL A 176 6.14 -16.69 -11.04
N GLN A 177 7.06 -15.77 -10.82
CA GLN A 177 8.49 -16.04 -10.85
C GLN A 177 9.10 -16.00 -9.44
N LEU A 178 10.01 -15.07 -9.21
CA LEU A 178 10.76 -14.95 -7.97
C LEU A 178 9.94 -14.27 -6.88
N GLU A 179 9.89 -14.86 -5.70
CA GLU A 179 9.34 -14.23 -4.51
C GLU A 179 10.26 -13.11 -4.00
N ILE A 180 9.67 -11.95 -3.74
CA ILE A 180 10.35 -10.74 -3.26
C ILE A 180 9.72 -10.19 -1.98
N THR A 181 8.96 -11.01 -1.27
CA THR A 181 8.34 -10.67 0.02
C THR A 181 9.36 -10.07 0.98
N GLY A 182 9.02 -8.95 1.61
CA GLY A 182 9.91 -8.26 2.55
C GLY A 182 11.11 -7.54 1.91
N ASN A 183 11.35 -7.69 0.62
CA ASN A 183 12.44 -6.98 -0.07
C ASN A 183 12.04 -5.52 -0.33
N ARG A 184 12.53 -4.62 0.53
CA ARG A 184 12.22 -3.18 0.50
C ARG A 184 12.57 -2.50 -0.82
N ALA A 185 13.55 -3.01 -1.55
CA ALA A 185 13.96 -2.42 -2.84
C ALA A 185 12.82 -2.40 -3.87
N TRP A 186 11.86 -3.31 -3.73
CA TRP A 186 10.70 -3.47 -4.61
C TRP A 186 9.39 -3.00 -4.00
N SER A 187 9.44 -2.29 -2.86
CA SER A 187 8.25 -1.61 -2.34
C SER A 187 7.82 -0.48 -3.30
N ASN A 188 6.51 -0.25 -3.41
CA ASN A 188 5.99 0.82 -4.26
C ASN A 188 6.58 2.20 -3.91
N SER A 189 6.86 2.48 -2.62
CA SER A 189 7.53 3.72 -2.21
C SER A 189 8.95 3.83 -2.77
N ASN A 190 9.76 2.77 -2.67
CA ASN A 190 11.11 2.79 -3.24
C ASN A 190 11.11 2.84 -4.77
N LEU A 191 10.16 2.19 -5.42
CA LEU A 191 9.96 2.28 -6.88
C LEU A 191 9.62 3.72 -7.28
N ALA A 192 8.72 4.39 -6.55
CA ALA A 192 8.38 5.79 -6.78
C ALA A 192 9.60 6.71 -6.67
N TYR A 193 10.40 6.57 -5.60
CA TYR A 193 11.61 7.36 -5.42
C TYR A 193 12.68 7.12 -6.50
N ARG A 194 12.79 5.89 -7.02
CA ARG A 194 13.70 5.57 -8.13
C ARG A 194 13.20 6.17 -9.44
N SER A 195 11.91 6.02 -9.73
CA SER A 195 11.30 6.55 -10.96
C SER A 195 11.42 8.06 -11.04
N SER A 196 11.25 8.80 -9.93
CA SER A 196 11.38 10.25 -9.93
C SER A 196 12.81 10.74 -10.19
N ARG A 197 13.85 9.95 -9.91
CA ARG A 197 15.25 10.28 -10.19
C ARG A 197 15.66 10.04 -11.65
N ILE A 198 15.03 9.08 -12.32
CA ILE A 198 15.33 8.76 -13.74
C ILE A 198 14.84 9.88 -14.68
N ILE A 199 13.87 10.69 -14.25
CA ILE A 199 13.29 11.78 -15.05
C ILE A 199 14.19 13.04 -15.01
N LEU A 200 15.15 13.12 -14.10
CA LEU A 200 16.00 14.30 -13.87
C LEU A 200 17.41 14.18 -14.53
N ASP A 201 17.74 13.06 -15.16
CA ASP A 201 18.96 12.82 -15.96
C ASP A 201 18.62 12.77 -17.46
#